data_f2eed0ddf561c94f74e59f95a5a5a68c
#
_entry.id   f2eed0ddf561c94f74e59f95a5a5a68c
#
_cell.length_a   1.000
_cell.length_b   1.000
_cell.length_c   1.000
_cell.angle_alpha   90.00
_cell.angle_beta   90.00
_cell.angle_gamma   90.00
#
_symmetry.space_group_name_H-M   'P 1'
#
loop_
_entity.id
_entity.type
_entity.pdbx_description
1 polymer ?
#
loop_
_entity_poly.entity_id
_entity_poly.type
_entity_poly.pdbx_seq_one_letter_code
_entity_poly.pdbx_strand_id
1 'polypeptide(L)'
;MIGARDNGENCGIRNAGEKNLGDFNSGHMNVGSCNSGDSNRGDSNSGSCNFGDANAGFRNVGDGNSGNSNVGDWNTGCGNRGNRNAGDYNLGDGNCGCFNTEPQEIYMFNQLSDWTQEDWDQSEAKRIMQKLAVEVGVRVEPERQPDGTVYRSPNAPLTGEARIKAVNDWWKALDERKRNVIRDLPNFDADIFRSCTGIDAREKEEG
;
A
#
# COMPACT_ATOMS: atom_id res chain seq x y z
N MET A 1 -22.95 18.67 23.13
CA MET A 1 -23.39 19.90 22.43
C MET A 1 -23.98 19.47 21.10
N ILE A 2 -25.27 19.68 20.92
CA ILE A 2 -25.96 19.41 19.65
C ILE A 2 -25.42 20.47 18.67
N GLY A 3 -24.74 20.01 17.61
CA GLY A 3 -24.18 20.88 16.58
C GLY A 3 -25.26 21.75 15.99
N ALA A 4 -24.96 23.02 15.81
CA ALA A 4 -25.84 23.99 15.20
C ALA A 4 -26.32 23.45 13.83
N ARG A 5 -27.62 23.41 13.63
CA ARG A 5 -28.21 23.26 12.30
C ARG A 5 -27.79 24.49 11.52
N ASP A 6 -26.88 24.32 10.58
CA ASP A 6 -26.60 25.34 9.59
C ASP A 6 -27.85 25.51 8.69
N ASN A 7 -28.17 26.74 8.29
CA ASN A 7 -29.37 27.11 7.51
C ASN A 7 -29.44 26.48 6.11
N GLY A 8 -28.52 25.55 5.79
CA GLY A 8 -28.37 24.91 4.50
C GLY A 8 -28.51 23.40 4.51
N GLU A 9 -29.17 22.81 5.53
CA GLU A 9 -29.45 21.38 5.54
C GLU A 9 -28.25 20.45 5.85
N ASN A 10 -27.15 20.98 6.41
CA ASN A 10 -26.09 20.13 6.95
C ASN A 10 -26.50 19.54 8.31
N CYS A 11 -26.14 18.26 8.54
CA CYS A 11 -26.24 17.64 9.85
C CYS A 11 -24.86 17.11 10.25
N GLY A 12 -24.33 17.62 11.38
CA GLY A 12 -22.98 17.33 11.85
C GLY A 12 -22.13 18.58 12.04
N ILE A 13 -20.84 18.42 12.26
CA ILE A 13 -19.91 19.51 12.57
C ILE A 13 -18.89 19.72 11.44
N ARG A 14 -18.46 20.98 11.27
CA ARG A 14 -17.39 21.37 10.34
C ARG A 14 -17.62 20.93 8.88
N ASN A 15 -18.85 20.94 8.43
CA ASN A 15 -19.19 20.72 7.03
C ASN A 15 -19.05 22.03 6.23
N ALA A 16 -18.55 21.94 5.00
CA ALA A 16 -18.53 23.00 4.00
C ALA A 16 -19.38 22.55 2.79
N GLY A 17 -20.26 23.43 2.30
CA GLY A 17 -21.24 23.10 1.26
C GLY A 17 -22.61 22.81 1.85
N GLU A 18 -23.43 22.03 1.15
CA GLU A 18 -24.84 21.85 1.49
C GLU A 18 -25.24 20.37 1.54
N LYS A 19 -26.25 20.05 2.34
CA LYS A 19 -26.88 18.72 2.39
C LYS A 19 -25.93 17.59 2.81
N ASN A 20 -24.93 17.90 3.65
CA ASN A 20 -24.04 16.90 4.17
C ASN A 20 -24.60 16.29 5.48
N LEU A 21 -24.49 14.99 5.63
CA LEU A 21 -24.82 14.24 6.83
C LEU A 21 -23.56 13.56 7.37
N GLY A 22 -23.14 13.94 8.57
CA GLY A 22 -21.89 13.51 9.20
C GLY A 22 -20.92 14.70 9.37
N ASP A 23 -19.66 14.43 9.69
CA ASP A 23 -18.72 15.45 10.13
C ASP A 23 -17.60 15.69 9.10
N PHE A 24 -17.08 16.92 9.07
CA PHE A 24 -15.88 17.27 8.28
C PHE A 24 -16.01 17.04 6.75
N ASN A 25 -17.21 17.12 6.19
CA ASN A 25 -17.40 16.99 4.75
C ASN A 25 -17.20 18.32 4.04
N SER A 26 -16.64 18.27 2.83
CA SER A 26 -16.46 19.38 1.91
C SER A 26 -17.10 19.05 0.56
N GLY A 27 -18.09 19.84 0.15
CA GLY A 27 -18.90 19.60 -1.05
C GLY A 27 -20.36 19.41 -0.69
N HIS A 28 -21.11 18.74 -1.53
CA HIS A 28 -22.56 18.62 -1.39
C HIS A 28 -23.03 17.19 -1.31
N MET A 29 -24.11 16.96 -0.55
CA MET A 29 -24.83 15.70 -0.46
C MET A 29 -23.96 14.51 -0.04
N ASN A 30 -22.97 14.72 0.82
CA ASN A 30 -22.17 13.62 1.36
C ASN A 30 -22.86 13.00 2.58
N VAL A 31 -22.75 11.68 2.72
CA VAL A 31 -23.20 10.90 3.87
C VAL A 31 -22.01 10.14 4.44
N GLY A 32 -21.66 10.41 5.68
CA GLY A 32 -20.46 9.92 6.33
C GLY A 32 -19.54 11.08 6.71
N SER A 33 -18.28 10.82 6.99
CA SER A 33 -17.36 11.81 7.51
C SER A 33 -16.09 11.95 6.65
N CYS A 34 -15.49 13.14 6.69
CA CYS A 34 -14.22 13.41 6.00
C CYS A 34 -14.27 13.24 4.48
N ASN A 35 -15.43 13.43 3.85
CA ASN A 35 -15.54 13.36 2.40
C ASN A 35 -15.20 14.69 1.75
N SER A 36 -14.54 14.66 0.59
CA SER A 36 -14.23 15.81 -0.26
C SER A 36 -14.79 15.59 -1.66
N GLY A 37 -15.69 16.45 -2.10
CA GLY A 37 -16.44 16.34 -3.35
C GLY A 37 -17.92 16.07 -3.09
N ASP A 38 -18.64 15.58 -4.07
CA ASP A 38 -20.09 15.54 -4.00
C ASP A 38 -20.66 14.12 -4.02
N SER A 39 -21.76 13.93 -3.31
CA SER A 39 -22.56 12.71 -3.37
C SER A 39 -21.83 11.44 -2.97
N ASN A 40 -20.88 11.54 -2.05
CA ASN A 40 -20.19 10.38 -1.50
C ASN A 40 -21.00 9.74 -0.36
N ARG A 41 -20.95 8.43 -0.22
CA ARG A 41 -21.53 7.68 0.89
C ARG A 41 -20.47 6.76 1.49
N GLY A 42 -20.13 6.99 2.75
CA GLY A 42 -19.04 6.38 3.49
C GLY A 42 -18.07 7.45 3.98
N ASP A 43 -16.91 7.05 4.45
CA ASP A 43 -15.95 7.94 5.08
C ASP A 43 -14.69 8.15 4.23
N SER A 44 -14.09 9.33 4.33
CA SER A 44 -12.78 9.62 3.76
C SER A 44 -12.68 9.50 2.23
N ASN A 45 -13.77 9.70 1.51
CA ASN A 45 -13.74 9.69 0.04
C ASN A 45 -13.27 11.04 -0.53
N SER A 46 -12.53 10.98 -1.62
CA SER A 46 -12.10 12.13 -2.43
C SER A 46 -12.60 11.99 -3.86
N GLY A 47 -13.34 12.97 -4.33
CA GLY A 47 -14.03 12.92 -5.62
C GLY A 47 -15.52 12.77 -5.44
N SER A 48 -16.24 12.20 -6.40
CA SER A 48 -17.70 12.24 -6.36
C SER A 48 -18.37 10.91 -6.66
N CYS A 49 -19.57 10.73 -6.08
CA CYS A 49 -20.40 9.56 -6.30
C CYS A 49 -19.74 8.24 -5.87
N ASN A 50 -18.89 8.25 -4.86
CA ASN A 50 -18.29 7.04 -4.32
C ASN A 50 -19.19 6.44 -3.23
N PHE A 51 -19.24 5.11 -3.16
CA PHE A 51 -19.96 4.35 -2.16
C PHE A 51 -18.99 3.36 -1.50
N GLY A 52 -18.74 3.54 -0.21
CA GLY A 52 -17.73 2.84 0.58
C GLY A 52 -16.72 3.84 1.13
N ASP A 53 -15.62 3.36 1.70
CA ASP A 53 -14.66 4.19 2.43
C ASP A 53 -13.35 4.37 1.65
N ALA A 54 -12.70 5.50 1.87
CA ALA A 54 -11.36 5.78 1.38
C ALA A 54 -11.17 5.67 -0.15
N ASN A 55 -12.22 5.95 -0.93
CA ASN A 55 -12.10 5.97 -2.39
C ASN A 55 -11.58 7.31 -2.90
N ALA A 56 -10.76 7.26 -3.95
CA ALA A 56 -10.28 8.43 -4.68
C ALA A 56 -10.70 8.35 -6.15
N GLY A 57 -11.51 9.28 -6.60
CA GLY A 57 -12.00 9.33 -7.99
C GLY A 57 -13.51 9.40 -8.06
N PHE A 58 -14.08 8.76 -9.07
CA PHE A 58 -15.48 8.94 -9.42
C PHE A 58 -16.21 7.61 -9.60
N ARG A 59 -17.42 7.47 -9.00
CA ARG A 59 -18.29 6.30 -9.13
C ARG A 59 -17.66 4.97 -8.69
N ASN A 60 -16.84 4.96 -7.66
CA ASN A 60 -16.34 3.71 -7.10
C ASN A 60 -17.35 3.13 -6.11
N VAL A 61 -17.43 1.80 -6.06
CA VAL A 61 -18.23 1.02 -5.10
C VAL A 61 -17.31 0.01 -4.42
N GLY A 62 -17.24 0.05 -3.10
CA GLY A 62 -16.31 -0.70 -2.27
C GLY A 62 -15.29 0.23 -1.63
N ASP A 63 -14.23 -0.31 -1.04
CA ASP A 63 -13.30 0.45 -0.23
C ASP A 63 -11.92 0.59 -0.89
N GLY A 64 -11.27 1.72 -0.67
CA GLY A 64 -9.87 1.92 -1.02
C GLY A 64 -9.58 1.97 -2.53
N ASN A 65 -10.57 2.24 -3.38
CA ASN A 65 -10.34 2.31 -4.82
C ASN A 65 -9.72 3.66 -5.23
N SER A 66 -8.81 3.61 -6.21
CA SER A 66 -8.20 4.77 -6.84
C SER A 66 -8.44 4.76 -8.34
N GLY A 67 -9.14 5.75 -8.84
CA GLY A 67 -9.59 5.84 -10.23
C GLY A 67 -11.10 5.89 -10.35
N ASN A 68 -11.65 5.40 -11.46
CA ASN A 68 -13.06 5.62 -11.73
C ASN A 68 -13.82 4.32 -12.02
N SER A 69 -15.07 4.27 -11.55
CA SER A 69 -16.02 3.21 -11.89
C SER A 69 -15.56 1.80 -11.51
N ASN A 70 -14.79 1.68 -10.44
CA ASN A 70 -14.39 0.38 -9.90
C ASN A 70 -15.48 -0.19 -8.97
N VAL A 71 -15.62 -1.50 -8.98
CA VAL A 71 -16.52 -2.25 -8.09
C VAL A 71 -15.74 -3.35 -7.39
N GLY A 72 -15.73 -3.32 -6.06
CA GLY A 72 -14.89 -4.14 -5.20
C GLY A 72 -13.86 -3.28 -4.49
N ASP A 73 -12.87 -3.88 -3.87
CA ASP A 73 -11.97 -3.20 -2.96
C ASP A 73 -10.55 -3.11 -3.50
N TRP A 74 -9.87 -2.00 -3.19
CA TRP A 74 -8.44 -1.81 -3.45
C TRP A 74 -8.05 -1.86 -4.94
N ASN A 75 -8.94 -1.45 -5.84
CA ASN A 75 -8.61 -1.36 -7.26
C ASN A 75 -7.92 -0.03 -7.58
N THR A 76 -7.00 -0.08 -8.52
CA THR A 76 -6.34 1.09 -9.10
C THR A 76 -6.55 1.10 -10.61
N GLY A 77 -7.04 2.21 -11.15
CA GLY A 77 -7.40 2.36 -12.56
C GLY A 77 -8.89 2.48 -12.77
N CYS A 78 -9.41 2.11 -13.92
CA CYS A 78 -10.80 2.35 -14.27
C CYS A 78 -11.56 1.08 -14.64
N GLY A 79 -12.84 1.02 -14.22
CA GLY A 79 -13.76 -0.02 -14.69
C GLY A 79 -13.48 -1.44 -14.21
N ASN A 80 -12.67 -1.61 -13.16
CA ASN A 80 -12.38 -2.93 -12.63
C ASN A 80 -13.55 -3.47 -11.81
N ARG A 81 -13.75 -4.79 -11.86
CA ARG A 81 -14.71 -5.54 -11.04
C ARG A 81 -14.02 -6.68 -10.33
N GLY A 82 -14.04 -6.67 -9.02
CA GLY A 82 -13.30 -7.56 -8.14
C GLY A 82 -12.35 -6.75 -7.27
N ASN A 83 -11.39 -7.40 -6.65
CA ASN A 83 -10.55 -6.79 -5.65
C ASN A 83 -9.09 -6.74 -6.11
N ARG A 84 -8.34 -5.71 -5.69
CA ARG A 84 -6.89 -5.60 -5.89
C ARG A 84 -6.44 -5.65 -7.35
N ASN A 85 -7.24 -5.14 -8.27
CA ASN A 85 -6.84 -5.01 -9.66
C ASN A 85 -6.03 -3.72 -9.88
N ALA A 86 -5.03 -3.80 -10.76
CA ALA A 86 -4.21 -2.67 -11.18
C ALA A 86 -4.26 -2.54 -12.71
N GLY A 87 -4.86 -1.48 -13.21
CA GLY A 87 -5.10 -1.24 -14.63
C GLY A 87 -6.58 -1.08 -14.93
N ASP A 88 -7.02 -1.37 -16.15
CA ASP A 88 -8.36 -1.01 -16.59
C ASP A 88 -9.19 -2.22 -17.04
N TYR A 89 -10.48 -2.19 -16.73
CA TYR A 89 -11.49 -3.14 -17.20
C TYR A 89 -11.17 -4.61 -16.88
N ASN A 90 -10.56 -4.87 -15.73
CA ASN A 90 -10.32 -6.24 -15.27
C ASN A 90 -11.57 -6.79 -14.54
N LEU A 91 -11.80 -8.10 -14.67
CA LEU A 91 -12.85 -8.86 -13.98
C LEU A 91 -12.19 -9.96 -13.14
N GLY A 92 -12.59 -10.10 -11.88
CA GLY A 92 -11.95 -11.01 -10.93
C GLY A 92 -10.92 -10.28 -10.07
N ASP A 93 -10.15 -11.01 -9.28
CA ASP A 93 -9.27 -10.47 -8.26
C ASP A 93 -7.80 -10.51 -8.69
N GLY A 94 -7.02 -9.51 -8.29
CA GLY A 94 -5.56 -9.51 -8.40
C GLY A 94 -4.99 -9.38 -9.81
N ASN A 95 -5.78 -8.94 -10.78
CA ASN A 95 -5.31 -8.77 -12.15
C ASN A 95 -4.44 -7.51 -12.30
N CYS A 96 -3.45 -7.60 -13.20
CA CYS A 96 -2.62 -6.47 -13.58
C CYS A 96 -2.69 -6.27 -15.11
N GLY A 97 -2.77 -5.02 -15.57
CA GLY A 97 -2.96 -4.69 -16.97
C GLY A 97 -4.43 -4.46 -17.32
N CYS A 98 -4.84 -4.80 -18.53
CA CYS A 98 -6.18 -4.45 -19.03
C CYS A 98 -6.91 -5.66 -19.59
N PHE A 99 -8.24 -5.72 -19.35
CA PHE A 99 -9.14 -6.73 -19.91
C PHE A 99 -8.82 -8.17 -19.49
N ASN A 100 -8.27 -8.37 -18.28
CA ASN A 100 -8.01 -9.69 -17.74
C ASN A 100 -9.23 -10.20 -16.94
N THR A 101 -9.46 -11.51 -17.01
CA THR A 101 -10.57 -12.17 -16.31
C THR A 101 -10.10 -13.21 -15.28
N GLU A 102 -8.80 -13.51 -15.28
CA GLU A 102 -8.18 -14.49 -14.41
C GLU A 102 -6.88 -13.92 -13.84
N PRO A 103 -6.47 -14.33 -12.63
CA PRO A 103 -5.19 -13.93 -12.05
C PRO A 103 -4.04 -14.24 -13.01
N GLN A 104 -3.17 -13.25 -13.21
CA GLN A 104 -2.03 -13.38 -14.10
C GLN A 104 -0.81 -13.89 -13.35
N GLU A 105 0.02 -14.69 -14.05
CA GLU A 105 1.36 -15.00 -13.59
C GLU A 105 2.17 -13.70 -13.40
N ILE A 106 2.94 -13.63 -12.31
CA ILE A 106 3.74 -12.46 -11.99
C ILE A 106 5.18 -12.58 -12.49
N TYR A 107 5.78 -11.46 -12.79
CA TYR A 107 7.22 -11.40 -13.03
C TYR A 107 7.98 -11.42 -11.71
N MET A 108 8.95 -12.32 -11.59
CA MET A 108 9.89 -12.35 -10.48
C MET A 108 11.32 -12.32 -11.07
N PHE A 109 12.17 -11.49 -10.50
CA PHE A 109 13.55 -11.30 -10.97
C PHE A 109 13.65 -11.04 -12.48
N ASN A 110 12.76 -10.18 -13.01
CA ASN A 110 12.66 -9.78 -14.41
C ASN A 110 12.27 -10.91 -15.40
N GLN A 111 11.81 -12.03 -14.90
CA GLN A 111 11.35 -13.18 -15.69
C GLN A 111 9.93 -13.56 -15.27
N LEU A 112 9.13 -14.07 -16.23
CA LEU A 112 7.82 -14.62 -15.93
C LEU A 112 7.98 -15.83 -15.04
N SER A 113 7.23 -15.88 -13.95
CA SER A 113 7.20 -17.01 -13.03
C SER A 113 5.91 -17.81 -13.22
N ASP A 114 5.86 -18.97 -12.63
CA ASP A 114 4.64 -19.79 -12.52
C ASP A 114 3.77 -19.40 -11.30
N TRP A 115 4.12 -18.33 -10.60
CA TRP A 115 3.38 -17.82 -9.47
C TRP A 115 2.40 -16.72 -9.89
N THR A 116 1.24 -16.71 -9.22
CA THR A 116 0.28 -15.61 -9.25
C THR A 116 0.58 -14.63 -8.10
N GLN A 117 -0.10 -13.49 -8.09
CA GLN A 117 -0.03 -12.57 -6.97
C GLN A 117 -0.52 -13.21 -5.66
N GLU A 118 -1.48 -14.13 -5.73
CA GLU A 118 -1.98 -14.85 -4.56
C GLU A 118 -0.93 -15.80 -3.98
N ASP A 119 -0.19 -16.51 -4.83
CA ASP A 119 0.91 -17.38 -4.40
C ASP A 119 1.98 -16.58 -3.65
N TRP A 120 2.35 -15.41 -4.17
CA TRP A 120 3.24 -14.49 -3.46
C TRP A 120 2.64 -14.02 -2.13
N ASP A 121 1.36 -13.63 -2.12
CA ASP A 121 0.69 -13.09 -0.93
C ASP A 121 0.59 -14.10 0.20
N GLN A 122 0.44 -15.38 -0.12
CA GLN A 122 0.36 -16.49 0.83
C GLN A 122 1.75 -17.06 1.20
N SER A 123 2.80 -16.70 0.49
CA SER A 123 4.13 -17.30 0.64
C SER A 123 4.78 -17.02 2.00
N GLU A 124 5.64 -17.96 2.45
CA GLU A 124 6.52 -17.72 3.59
C GLU A 124 7.56 -16.65 3.27
N ALA A 125 8.01 -16.56 2.02
CA ALA A 125 8.96 -15.56 1.57
C ALA A 125 8.45 -14.14 1.81
N LYS A 126 7.19 -13.84 1.43
CA LYS A 126 6.58 -12.52 1.71
C LYS A 126 6.56 -12.22 3.20
N ARG A 127 6.18 -13.19 4.05
CA ARG A 127 6.15 -13.00 5.50
C ARG A 127 7.53 -12.72 6.09
N ILE A 128 8.57 -13.35 5.55
CA ILE A 128 9.96 -13.06 5.94
C ILE A 128 10.33 -11.64 5.52
N MET A 129 10.05 -11.23 4.28
CA MET A 129 10.40 -9.91 3.77
C MET A 129 9.62 -8.76 4.44
N GLN A 130 8.38 -9.00 4.86
CA GLN A 130 7.61 -8.03 5.66
C GLN A 130 8.28 -7.74 7.01
N LYS A 131 8.92 -8.74 7.64
CA LYS A 131 9.69 -8.52 8.88
C LYS A 131 10.90 -7.62 8.66
N LEU A 132 11.57 -7.74 7.51
CA LEU A 132 12.65 -6.82 7.14
C LEU A 132 12.16 -5.37 7.16
N ALA A 133 11.02 -5.09 6.55
CA ALA A 133 10.46 -3.74 6.51
C ALA A 133 10.15 -3.19 7.90
N VAL A 134 9.65 -4.03 8.81
CA VAL A 134 9.34 -3.64 10.19
C VAL A 134 10.61 -3.50 11.04
N GLU A 135 11.53 -4.44 10.96
CA GLU A 135 12.70 -4.50 11.88
C GLU A 135 13.82 -3.54 11.47
N VAL A 136 13.98 -3.30 10.17
CA VAL A 136 15.04 -2.43 9.62
C VAL A 136 14.51 -1.07 9.21
N GLY A 137 13.28 -0.98 8.69
CA GLY A 137 12.66 0.26 8.23
C GLY A 137 12.37 1.28 9.34
N VAL A 138 12.33 0.84 10.60
CA VAL A 138 12.03 1.69 11.78
C VAL A 138 13.29 2.14 12.54
N ARG A 139 14.48 1.67 12.18
CA ARG A 139 15.71 2.10 12.85
C ARG A 139 16.14 3.47 12.37
N VAL A 140 16.04 4.45 13.26
CA VAL A 140 16.47 5.83 13.06
C VAL A 140 17.87 5.99 13.63
N GLU A 141 18.84 6.43 12.81
CA GLU A 141 20.08 6.96 13.35
C GLU A 141 19.86 8.39 13.87
N PRO A 142 20.38 8.72 15.06
CA PRO A 142 20.25 10.06 15.60
C PRO A 142 21.12 11.02 14.78
N GLU A 143 20.51 12.06 14.21
CA GLU A 143 21.22 13.14 13.54
C GLU A 143 21.87 14.06 14.55
N ARG A 144 23.20 14.25 14.47
CA ARG A 144 23.93 15.21 15.31
C ARG A 144 23.87 16.57 14.65
N GLN A 145 23.32 17.53 15.36
CA GLN A 145 23.35 18.93 14.96
C GLN A 145 24.77 19.54 15.19
N PRO A 146 25.13 20.62 14.48
CA PRO A 146 26.44 21.28 14.64
C PRO A 146 26.74 21.79 16.06
N ASP A 147 25.69 21.99 16.87
CA ASP A 147 25.78 22.41 18.27
C ASP A 147 25.97 21.24 19.25
N GLY A 148 26.11 20.02 18.75
CA GLY A 148 26.30 18.80 19.55
C GLY A 148 24.98 18.19 20.07
N THR A 149 23.82 18.81 19.84
CA THR A 149 22.52 18.22 20.19
C THR A 149 22.18 17.06 19.24
N VAL A 150 21.56 16.03 19.80
CA VAL A 150 21.15 14.86 19.05
C VAL A 150 19.64 14.92 18.82
N TYR A 151 19.24 15.20 17.60
CA TYR A 151 17.83 15.17 17.24
C TYR A 151 17.44 13.76 16.78
N ARG A 152 16.50 13.14 17.48
CA ARG A 152 15.88 11.89 17.05
C ARG A 152 14.53 12.21 16.43
N SER A 153 14.45 12.20 15.10
CA SER A 153 13.16 12.08 14.44
C SER A 153 12.67 10.62 14.61
N PRO A 154 11.57 10.38 15.27
CA PRO A 154 11.15 9.00 15.58
C PRO A 154 10.81 8.15 14.34
N ASN A 155 10.82 8.72 13.14
CA ASN A 155 10.34 8.07 11.92
C ASN A 155 11.20 8.32 10.67
N ALA A 156 12.45 8.76 10.80
CA ALA A 156 13.31 8.92 9.62
C ALA A 156 13.87 7.54 9.18
N PRO A 157 13.66 7.11 7.94
CA PRO A 157 14.20 5.83 7.47
C PRO A 157 15.74 5.87 7.38
N LEU A 158 16.38 4.75 7.68
CA LEU A 158 17.81 4.56 7.43
C LEU A 158 18.09 4.73 5.93
N THR A 159 19.17 5.44 5.60
CA THR A 159 19.62 5.68 4.22
C THR A 159 21.08 5.31 4.04
N GLY A 160 21.51 5.16 2.78
CA GLY A 160 22.92 4.94 2.44
C GLY A 160 23.52 3.68 3.06
N GLU A 161 24.78 3.78 3.50
CA GLU A 161 25.56 2.67 4.04
C GLU A 161 24.98 2.08 5.33
N ALA A 162 24.38 2.90 6.19
CA ALA A 162 23.75 2.45 7.43
C ALA A 162 22.59 1.49 7.14
N ARG A 163 21.77 1.78 6.12
CA ARG A 163 20.70 0.90 5.67
C ARG A 163 21.25 -0.41 5.11
N ILE A 164 22.26 -0.33 4.24
CA ILE A 164 22.90 -1.52 3.64
C ILE A 164 23.48 -2.43 4.73
N LYS A 165 24.15 -1.85 5.71
CA LYS A 165 24.67 -2.61 6.87
C LYS A 165 23.54 -3.28 7.64
N ALA A 166 22.48 -2.55 7.98
CA ALA A 166 21.38 -3.06 8.79
C ALA A 166 20.61 -4.21 8.10
N VAL A 167 20.35 -4.11 6.79
CA VAL A 167 19.68 -5.19 6.04
C VAL A 167 20.55 -6.45 5.93
N ASN A 168 21.87 -6.30 5.80
CA ASN A 168 22.79 -7.44 5.74
C ASN A 168 22.99 -8.08 7.13
N ASP A 169 23.01 -7.29 8.21
CA ASP A 169 23.06 -7.81 9.57
C ASP A 169 21.77 -8.61 9.89
N TRP A 170 20.60 -8.08 9.46
CA TRP A 170 19.32 -8.79 9.56
C TRP A 170 19.32 -10.10 8.77
N TRP A 171 19.82 -10.10 7.52
CA TRP A 171 19.93 -11.29 6.69
C TRP A 171 20.79 -12.38 7.32
N LYS A 172 21.94 -12.00 7.89
CA LYS A 172 22.84 -12.92 8.59
C LYS A 172 22.22 -13.51 9.86
N ALA A 173 21.34 -12.75 10.51
CA ALA A 173 20.64 -13.21 11.71
C ALA A 173 19.50 -14.19 11.43
N LEU A 174 19.03 -14.29 10.17
CA LEU A 174 18.06 -15.30 9.78
C LEU A 174 18.68 -16.70 9.85
N ASP A 175 17.88 -17.68 10.26
CA ASP A 175 18.26 -19.09 10.13
C ASP A 175 18.38 -19.49 8.65
N GLU A 176 19.18 -20.52 8.37
CA GLU A 176 19.46 -20.98 7.00
C GLU A 176 18.19 -21.42 6.28
N ARG A 177 17.25 -22.04 6.98
CA ARG A 177 15.98 -22.44 6.39
C ARG A 177 15.23 -21.24 5.79
N LYS A 178 15.17 -20.11 6.52
CA LYS A 178 14.50 -18.90 6.02
C LYS A 178 15.25 -18.25 4.86
N ARG A 179 16.58 -18.27 4.89
CA ARG A 179 17.37 -17.79 3.75
C ARG A 179 17.10 -18.61 2.50
N ASN A 180 17.00 -19.95 2.65
CA ASN A 180 16.69 -20.83 1.54
C ASN A 180 15.27 -20.61 1.00
N VAL A 181 14.25 -20.35 1.84
CA VAL A 181 12.91 -19.96 1.37
C VAL A 181 12.96 -18.76 0.40
N ILE A 182 13.86 -17.81 0.61
CA ILE A 182 14.04 -16.68 -0.30
C ILE A 182 14.82 -17.08 -1.55
N ARG A 183 15.89 -17.89 -1.40
CA ARG A 183 16.70 -18.35 -2.54
C ARG A 183 15.97 -19.32 -3.46
N ASP A 184 14.96 -20.03 -2.93
CA ASP A 184 14.12 -20.98 -3.66
C ASP A 184 12.96 -20.31 -4.40
N LEU A 185 12.86 -18.96 -4.36
CA LEU A 185 11.86 -18.23 -5.14
C LEU A 185 12.04 -18.49 -6.64
N PRO A 186 10.96 -18.56 -7.42
CA PRO A 186 11.05 -18.68 -8.86
C PRO A 186 11.99 -17.64 -9.48
N ASN A 187 12.88 -18.09 -10.36
CA ASN A 187 13.85 -17.24 -11.07
C ASN A 187 14.79 -16.44 -10.15
N PHE A 188 15.04 -16.88 -8.92
CA PHE A 188 15.86 -16.14 -7.96
C PHE A 188 17.20 -15.72 -8.58
N ASP A 189 17.50 -14.42 -8.48
CA ASP A 189 18.74 -13.81 -8.92
C ASP A 189 19.29 -12.95 -7.78
N ALA A 190 20.48 -13.30 -7.28
CA ALA A 190 21.08 -12.65 -6.12
C ALA A 190 21.51 -11.20 -6.39
N ASP A 191 21.87 -10.85 -7.62
CA ASP A 191 22.26 -9.48 -7.99
C ASP A 191 21.03 -8.58 -8.12
N ILE A 192 19.95 -9.10 -8.71
CA ILE A 192 18.65 -8.38 -8.73
C ILE A 192 18.11 -8.24 -7.30
N PHE A 193 18.17 -9.32 -6.49
CA PHE A 193 17.73 -9.26 -5.10
C PHE A 193 18.50 -8.21 -4.31
N ARG A 194 19.83 -8.17 -4.47
CA ARG A 194 20.68 -7.14 -3.86
C ARG A 194 20.30 -5.73 -4.32
N SER A 195 20.05 -5.56 -5.60
CA SER A 195 19.67 -4.25 -6.16
C SER A 195 18.35 -3.74 -5.58
N CYS A 196 17.38 -4.63 -5.34
CA CYS A 196 16.07 -4.29 -4.78
C CYS A 196 16.09 -4.07 -3.26
N THR A 197 16.90 -4.85 -2.51
CA THR A 197 16.82 -4.91 -1.05
C THR A 197 18.06 -4.33 -0.35
N GLY A 198 19.20 -4.33 -1.01
CA GLY A 198 20.51 -4.06 -0.43
C GLY A 198 21.16 -5.29 0.22
N ILE A 199 20.48 -6.44 0.24
CA ILE A 199 20.96 -7.69 0.84
C ILE A 199 21.84 -8.44 -0.14
N ASP A 200 23.04 -8.84 0.30
CA ASP A 200 23.88 -9.79 -0.42
C ASP A 200 23.51 -11.21 0.00
N ALA A 201 22.69 -11.87 -0.83
CA ALA A 201 22.18 -13.21 -0.58
C ALA A 201 23.06 -14.33 -1.18
N ARG A 202 24.18 -13.99 -1.81
CA ARG A 202 25.13 -14.97 -2.35
C ARG A 202 25.66 -15.84 -1.23
N GLU A 203 25.83 -17.12 -1.49
CA GLU A 203 26.56 -18.00 -0.58
C GLU A 203 28.01 -17.53 -0.50
N LYS A 204 28.55 -17.42 0.71
CA LYS A 204 30.00 -17.34 0.83
C LYS A 204 30.53 -18.70 0.44
N GLU A 205 31.35 -18.77 -0.60
CA GLU A 205 32.21 -19.91 -0.80
C GLU A 205 33.00 -20.11 0.51
N GLU A 206 32.71 -21.21 1.22
CA GLU A 206 33.54 -21.64 2.34
C GLU A 206 34.90 -21.97 1.77
N GLY A 207 35.85 -21.05 1.97
CA GLY A 207 37.27 -21.25 1.64
C GLY A 207 38.01 -21.97 2.75
#